data_95908ad0723a06df5a9013560680bca8
#
_entry.id   95908ad0723a06df5a9013560680bca8
#
_cell.length_a   1.000
_cell.length_b   1.000
_cell.length_c   1.000
_cell.angle_alpha   90.00
_cell.angle_beta   90.00
_cell.angle_gamma   90.00
#
_symmetry.space_group_name_H-M   'P 1'
#
loop_
_entity.id
_entity.type
_entity.pdbx_description
1 polymer ?
#
loop_
_entity_poly.entity_id
_entity_poly.type
_entity_poly.pdbx_seq_one_letter_code
_entity_poly.pdbx_strand_id
1 'polypeptide(L)'
;MQGNDSHWLPKHITDSSRMTGFSQPISGASRRRKLVLLATGGTVASTWSNAQGSMQDYSVTLAVEDLLPAISKSGSLADFHCVNLFSLPSHDIDCDHLLKIGQVSQAWLDNPEVDGLIITHGTDSLEETAYFLNLTIRSEKPVVVTGAMRPADHPSPDGPANLMGAVAVASSPMASGKGVLVVLNDGILEAGSCSKQHTTGLSAFDGMWEAQIGEVIGGNVLFRSAPTRRHTATSEFTISGLIGFPTVDVIYDHQSARSALYEASVASGCAGIVVAGMGNGSLSAGARVGALLAKE
;
A
#
# COMPACT_ATOMS: atom_id res chain seq x y z
N MET A 1 14.11 -31.37 1.53
CA MET A 1 12.71 -31.74 1.28
C MET A 1 12.11 -30.60 0.49
N GLN A 2 11.90 -30.81 -0.80
CA GLN A 2 11.35 -29.77 -1.70
C GLN A 2 9.83 -29.75 -1.49
N GLY A 3 9.34 -28.77 -0.75
CA GLY A 3 7.92 -28.43 -0.68
C GLY A 3 7.61 -27.39 -1.75
N ASN A 4 6.89 -27.81 -2.77
CA ASN A 4 6.45 -27.00 -3.89
C ASN A 4 5.20 -26.23 -3.44
N ASP A 5 5.37 -25.10 -2.71
CA ASP A 5 4.28 -24.29 -2.19
C ASP A 5 3.76 -23.27 -3.22
N SER A 6 3.37 -23.77 -4.40
CA SER A 6 2.56 -22.99 -5.37
C SER A 6 1.08 -22.88 -4.96
N HIS A 7 0.73 -23.19 -3.71
CA HIS A 7 -0.66 -23.26 -3.23
C HIS A 7 -1.32 -21.90 -2.88
N TRP A 8 -0.58 -20.79 -2.92
CA TRP A 8 -1.07 -19.50 -2.42
C TRP A 8 -1.61 -18.54 -3.49
N LEU A 9 -1.34 -18.78 -4.75
CA LEU A 9 -2.09 -18.09 -5.80
C LEU A 9 -3.47 -18.75 -5.89
N PRO A 10 -4.58 -18.02 -5.74
CA PRO A 10 -5.89 -18.60 -6.02
C PRO A 10 -5.85 -19.21 -7.41
N LYS A 11 -6.26 -20.48 -7.56
CA LYS A 11 -6.22 -21.22 -8.84
C LYS A 11 -6.89 -20.49 -10.02
N HIS A 12 -7.75 -19.51 -9.70
CA HIS A 12 -8.41 -18.66 -10.69
C HIS A 12 -7.56 -17.49 -11.19
N ILE A 13 -6.40 -17.17 -10.57
CA ILE A 13 -5.48 -16.16 -11.12
C ILE A 13 -4.61 -16.75 -12.23
N THR A 14 -4.35 -18.06 -12.20
CA THR A 14 -3.59 -18.75 -13.25
C THR A 14 -4.45 -19.22 -14.43
N ASP A 15 -5.77 -19.23 -14.27
CA ASP A 15 -6.73 -19.61 -15.33
C ASP A 15 -7.40 -18.35 -15.90
N SER A 16 -6.82 -17.81 -16.96
CA SER A 16 -7.35 -16.65 -17.70
C SER A 16 -8.79 -16.85 -18.22
N SER A 17 -9.29 -18.09 -18.26
CA SER A 17 -10.66 -18.41 -18.69
C SER A 17 -11.72 -18.14 -17.62
N ARG A 18 -11.34 -17.92 -16.35
CA ARG A 18 -12.26 -17.67 -15.22
C ARG A 18 -12.28 -16.23 -14.69
N MET A 19 -11.54 -15.33 -15.31
CA MET A 19 -11.57 -13.89 -14.97
C MET A 19 -12.75 -13.13 -15.60
N THR A 20 -13.90 -13.77 -15.80
CA THR A 20 -15.07 -13.19 -16.48
C THR A 20 -16.10 -12.63 -15.49
N GLY A 21 -15.66 -11.88 -14.48
CA GLY A 21 -16.56 -11.20 -13.55
C GLY A 21 -17.02 -9.81 -13.99
N PHE A 22 -16.63 -9.34 -15.19
CA PHE A 22 -17.01 -8.01 -15.68
C PHE A 22 -18.21 -8.09 -16.62
N SER A 23 -19.23 -7.25 -16.41
CA SER A 23 -20.38 -7.15 -17.32
C SER A 23 -19.97 -6.59 -18.68
N GLN A 24 -20.60 -7.10 -19.76
CA GLN A 24 -20.37 -6.60 -21.12
C GLN A 24 -20.96 -5.18 -21.29
N PRO A 25 -20.27 -4.24 -21.95
CA PRO A 25 -20.79 -2.89 -22.15
C PRO A 25 -21.93 -2.87 -23.17
N ILE A 26 -22.94 -2.04 -22.89
CA ILE A 26 -23.99 -1.72 -23.86
C ILE A 26 -23.37 -0.80 -24.92
N SER A 27 -23.58 -1.09 -26.20
CA SER A 27 -23.00 -0.37 -27.34
C SER A 27 -23.36 1.12 -27.33
N GLY A 28 -22.33 1.98 -27.34
CA GLY A 28 -22.44 3.44 -27.42
C GLY A 28 -22.02 4.22 -26.17
N ALA A 29 -21.83 3.56 -25.01
CA ALA A 29 -21.25 4.19 -23.83
C ALA A 29 -19.71 3.99 -23.82
N SER A 30 -18.97 4.98 -23.35
CA SER A 30 -17.56 4.81 -23.00
C SER A 30 -17.42 3.58 -22.10
N ARG A 31 -16.52 2.63 -22.44
CA ARG A 31 -16.26 1.42 -21.66
C ARG A 31 -15.97 1.82 -20.22
N ARG A 32 -16.69 1.23 -19.25
CA ARG A 32 -16.37 1.38 -17.85
C ARG A 32 -14.98 0.81 -17.56
N ARG A 33 -14.26 1.46 -16.65
CA ARG A 33 -12.99 0.94 -16.18
C ARG A 33 -13.17 -0.35 -15.39
N LYS A 34 -12.33 -1.32 -15.61
CA LYS A 34 -12.30 -2.58 -14.88
C LYS A 34 -11.22 -2.48 -13.80
N LEU A 35 -11.62 -2.32 -12.56
CA LEU A 35 -10.71 -2.14 -11.43
C LEU A 35 -10.71 -3.37 -10.52
N VAL A 36 -9.56 -3.69 -9.98
CA VAL A 36 -9.44 -4.68 -8.91
C VAL A 36 -9.36 -3.93 -7.58
N LEU A 37 -10.19 -4.34 -6.62
CA LEU A 37 -10.17 -3.87 -5.24
C LEU A 37 -9.57 -4.98 -4.37
N LEU A 38 -8.32 -4.79 -3.95
CA LEU A 38 -7.56 -5.73 -3.12
C LEU A 38 -7.58 -5.27 -1.68
N ALA A 39 -8.21 -6.05 -0.79
CA ALA A 39 -8.27 -5.73 0.63
C ALA A 39 -7.19 -6.45 1.42
N THR A 40 -6.49 -5.72 2.27
CA THR A 40 -5.51 -6.25 3.22
C THR A 40 -5.93 -6.08 4.68
N GLY A 41 -7.09 -5.45 4.93
CA GLY A 41 -7.60 -5.14 6.25
C GLY A 41 -7.47 -3.65 6.60
N GLY A 42 -7.04 -3.36 7.81
CA GLY A 42 -6.85 -2.00 8.33
C GLY A 42 -8.14 -1.31 8.78
N THR A 43 -8.01 -0.06 9.25
CA THR A 43 -9.09 0.72 9.89
C THR A 43 -10.30 0.94 8.98
N VAL A 44 -10.12 1.01 7.67
CA VAL A 44 -11.23 1.15 6.70
C VAL A 44 -12.20 -0.04 6.75
N ALA A 45 -11.72 -1.22 7.13
CA ALA A 45 -12.48 -2.44 7.28
C ALA A 45 -12.69 -2.82 8.76
N SER A 46 -12.48 -1.88 9.69
CA SER A 46 -12.58 -2.13 11.13
C SER A 46 -13.81 -1.50 11.74
N THR A 47 -14.29 -2.14 12.82
CA THR A 47 -15.32 -1.61 13.71
C THR A 47 -14.82 -1.60 15.15
N TRP A 48 -15.43 -0.79 16.02
CA TRP A 48 -15.07 -0.80 17.43
C TRP A 48 -15.34 -2.15 18.07
N SER A 49 -14.37 -2.66 18.83
CA SER A 49 -14.46 -3.99 19.44
C SER A 49 -15.42 -4.04 20.62
N ASN A 50 -15.69 -2.90 21.30
CA ASN A 50 -16.56 -2.81 22.46
C ASN A 50 -17.23 -1.43 22.57
N ALA A 51 -18.51 -1.42 22.95
CA ALA A 51 -19.26 -0.19 23.22
C ALA A 51 -18.74 0.64 24.43
N GLN A 52 -17.78 0.09 25.20
CA GLN A 52 -17.17 0.71 26.38
C GLN A 52 -15.64 0.84 26.27
N GLY A 53 -15.06 0.44 25.12
CA GLY A 53 -13.62 0.50 24.88
C GLY A 53 -13.09 1.89 24.60
N SER A 54 -11.79 2.04 24.65
CA SER A 54 -11.08 3.21 24.14
C SER A 54 -11.38 3.40 22.66
N MET A 55 -11.41 4.65 22.16
CA MET A 55 -11.53 4.94 20.71
C MET A 55 -10.39 4.34 19.86
N GLN A 56 -9.46 3.61 20.49
CA GLN A 56 -8.36 2.89 19.86
C GLN A 56 -8.59 1.37 19.79
N ASP A 57 -9.63 0.85 20.45
CA ASP A 57 -9.93 -0.58 20.45
C ASP A 57 -10.89 -0.92 19.31
N TYR A 58 -10.35 -1.16 18.13
CA TYR A 58 -11.11 -1.64 16.97
C TYR A 58 -10.42 -2.84 16.33
N SER A 59 -11.21 -3.67 15.67
CA SER A 59 -10.74 -4.88 14.98
C SER A 59 -11.23 -4.92 13.54
N VAL A 60 -10.46 -5.56 12.67
CA VAL A 60 -10.83 -5.76 11.27
C VAL A 60 -11.96 -6.77 11.19
N THR A 61 -13.15 -6.33 10.76
CA THR A 61 -14.38 -7.13 10.78
C THR A 61 -15.13 -7.15 9.45
N LEU A 62 -14.90 -6.15 8.59
CA LEU A 62 -15.58 -6.00 7.32
C LEU A 62 -14.83 -6.70 6.19
N ALA A 63 -15.58 -7.37 5.32
CA ALA A 63 -15.07 -7.87 4.05
C ALA A 63 -15.02 -6.73 3.01
N VAL A 64 -14.28 -6.93 1.93
CA VAL A 64 -14.14 -5.93 0.86
C VAL A 64 -15.49 -5.63 0.20
N GLU A 65 -16.38 -6.60 0.14
CA GLU A 65 -17.74 -6.47 -0.39
C GLU A 65 -18.58 -5.48 0.42
N ASP A 66 -18.34 -5.37 1.72
CA ASP A 66 -19.04 -4.44 2.62
C ASP A 66 -18.67 -2.97 2.34
N LEU A 67 -17.55 -2.74 1.65
CA LEU A 67 -17.10 -1.41 1.25
C LEU A 67 -17.76 -0.93 -0.06
N LEU A 68 -18.27 -1.85 -0.90
CA LEU A 68 -18.85 -1.53 -2.20
C LEU A 68 -20.06 -0.57 -2.14
N PRO A 69 -20.97 -0.61 -1.13
CA PRO A 69 -22.06 0.34 -1.03
C PRO A 69 -21.61 1.81 -0.95
N ALA A 70 -20.43 2.07 -0.39
CA ALA A 70 -19.85 3.41 -0.37
C ALA A 70 -19.48 3.89 -1.78
N ILE A 71 -19.00 2.99 -2.63
CA ILE A 71 -18.59 3.28 -4.02
C ILE A 71 -19.81 3.40 -4.94
N SER A 72 -20.83 2.56 -4.77
CA SER A 72 -21.98 2.50 -5.67
C SER A 72 -22.81 3.80 -5.71
N LYS A 73 -22.74 4.60 -4.63
CA LYS A 73 -23.38 5.92 -4.55
C LYS A 73 -22.76 6.95 -5.50
N SER A 74 -21.55 6.75 -5.99
CA SER A 74 -20.83 7.67 -6.89
C SER A 74 -21.18 7.50 -8.38
N GLY A 75 -22.20 6.70 -8.73
CA GLY A 75 -22.61 6.51 -10.13
C GLY A 75 -21.54 5.78 -10.93
N SER A 76 -21.21 4.60 -10.53
CA SER A 76 -20.36 3.58 -11.16
C SER A 76 -19.37 4.08 -12.23
N LEU A 77 -18.25 4.65 -11.78
CA LEU A 77 -17.12 4.98 -12.65
C LEU A 77 -16.42 3.71 -13.18
N ALA A 78 -16.59 2.58 -12.49
CA ALA A 78 -15.88 1.34 -12.79
C ALA A 78 -16.72 0.09 -12.45
N ASP A 79 -16.33 -1.02 -13.05
CA ASP A 79 -16.71 -2.38 -12.66
C ASP A 79 -15.61 -2.94 -11.75
N PHE A 80 -15.96 -3.61 -10.66
CA PHE A 80 -15.02 -4.07 -9.65
C PHE A 80 -14.90 -5.59 -9.62
N HIS A 81 -13.67 -6.05 -9.48
CA HIS A 81 -13.36 -7.38 -9.00
C HIS A 81 -12.75 -7.27 -7.60
N CYS A 82 -13.39 -7.85 -6.61
CA CYS A 82 -12.99 -7.77 -5.21
C CYS A 82 -12.18 -8.98 -4.78
N VAL A 83 -11.09 -8.74 -4.06
CA VAL A 83 -10.19 -9.77 -3.55
C VAL A 83 -9.88 -9.47 -2.09
N ASN A 84 -10.32 -10.35 -1.17
CA ASN A 84 -9.87 -10.33 0.21
C ASN A 84 -8.54 -11.09 0.29
N LEU A 85 -7.43 -10.38 0.42
CA LEU A 85 -6.11 -10.98 0.51
C LEU A 85 -5.76 -11.31 1.97
N PHE A 86 -5.98 -10.34 2.85
CA PHE A 86 -5.79 -10.45 4.29
C PHE A 86 -6.87 -9.67 5.04
N SER A 87 -6.98 -9.91 6.34
CA SER A 87 -7.80 -9.14 7.28
C SER A 87 -6.96 -8.83 8.52
N LEU A 88 -5.84 -8.09 8.29
CA LEU A 88 -4.84 -7.80 9.31
C LEU A 88 -4.79 -6.31 9.65
N PRO A 89 -4.47 -5.94 10.89
CA PRO A 89 -3.97 -4.61 11.18
C PRO A 89 -2.60 -4.43 10.50
N SER A 90 -2.31 -3.25 10.01
CA SER A 90 -1.14 -3.06 9.14
C SER A 90 0.21 -3.19 9.86
N HIS A 91 0.24 -3.03 11.17
CA HIS A 91 1.46 -3.28 11.96
C HIS A 91 1.82 -4.79 12.09
N ASP A 92 0.93 -5.70 11.68
CA ASP A 92 1.18 -7.14 11.61
C ASP A 92 1.57 -7.60 10.18
N ILE A 93 1.62 -6.68 9.22
CA ILE A 93 2.08 -6.98 7.86
C ILE A 93 3.61 -7.09 7.88
N ASP A 94 4.12 -8.28 7.63
CA ASP A 94 5.55 -8.58 7.51
C ASP A 94 6.02 -8.68 6.05
N CYS A 95 7.28 -9.07 5.87
CA CYS A 95 7.90 -9.21 4.55
C CYS A 95 7.22 -10.25 3.66
N ASP A 96 6.69 -11.35 4.22
CA ASP A 96 5.98 -12.38 3.46
C ASP A 96 4.64 -11.86 2.97
N HIS A 97 3.92 -11.11 3.82
CA HIS A 97 2.71 -10.40 3.43
C HIS A 97 2.98 -9.35 2.35
N LEU A 98 4.05 -8.55 2.46
CA LEU A 98 4.45 -7.57 1.45
C LEU A 98 4.74 -8.24 0.10
N LEU A 99 5.51 -9.33 0.11
CA LEU A 99 5.82 -10.09 -1.11
C LEU A 99 4.53 -10.61 -1.75
N LYS A 100 3.61 -11.11 -0.94
CA LYS A 100 2.31 -11.60 -1.41
C LYS A 100 1.45 -10.48 -2.02
N ILE A 101 1.39 -9.31 -1.37
CA ILE A 101 0.68 -8.13 -1.91
C ILE A 101 1.27 -7.78 -3.28
N GLY A 102 2.60 -7.71 -3.40
CA GLY A 102 3.27 -7.37 -4.65
C GLY A 102 3.02 -8.39 -5.76
N GLN A 103 3.15 -9.69 -5.47
CA GLN A 103 2.93 -10.76 -6.44
C GLN A 103 1.48 -10.80 -6.96
N VAL A 104 0.50 -10.67 -6.06
CA VAL A 104 -0.92 -10.65 -6.45
C VAL A 104 -1.25 -9.38 -7.22
N SER A 105 -0.72 -8.24 -6.81
CA SER A 105 -0.89 -6.97 -7.52
C SER A 105 -0.33 -7.05 -8.95
N GLN A 106 0.88 -7.58 -9.12
CA GLN A 106 1.50 -7.74 -10.43
C GLN A 106 0.68 -8.68 -11.32
N ALA A 107 0.24 -9.83 -10.79
CA ALA A 107 -0.56 -10.78 -11.55
C ALA A 107 -1.88 -10.17 -12.07
N TRP A 108 -2.53 -9.30 -11.28
CA TRP A 108 -3.72 -8.58 -11.74
C TRP A 108 -3.39 -7.51 -12.78
N LEU A 109 -2.31 -6.79 -12.60
CA LEU A 109 -1.89 -5.74 -13.54
C LEU A 109 -1.41 -6.30 -14.88
N ASP A 110 -0.88 -7.53 -14.90
CA ASP A 110 -0.50 -8.24 -16.13
C ASP A 110 -1.72 -8.66 -16.96
N ASN A 111 -2.91 -8.75 -16.35
CA ASN A 111 -4.14 -9.04 -17.07
C ASN A 111 -4.56 -7.82 -17.92
N PRO A 112 -4.64 -7.96 -19.28
CA PRO A 112 -5.02 -6.85 -20.17
C PRO A 112 -6.45 -6.33 -19.94
N GLU A 113 -7.32 -7.13 -19.33
CA GLU A 113 -8.70 -6.72 -19.02
C GLU A 113 -8.80 -5.79 -17.80
N VAL A 114 -7.77 -5.72 -16.97
CA VAL A 114 -7.72 -4.85 -15.78
C VAL A 114 -7.15 -3.50 -16.17
N ASP A 115 -7.84 -2.42 -15.80
CA ASP A 115 -7.45 -1.04 -16.09
C ASP A 115 -6.68 -0.38 -14.93
N GLY A 116 -6.80 -0.91 -13.69
CA GLY A 116 -6.13 -0.38 -12.51
C GLY A 116 -6.40 -1.20 -11.26
N LEU A 117 -5.67 -0.88 -10.21
CA LEU A 117 -5.70 -1.57 -8.92
C LEU A 117 -5.91 -0.57 -7.78
N ILE A 118 -6.79 -0.91 -6.84
CA ILE A 118 -6.96 -0.20 -5.58
C ILE A 118 -6.65 -1.19 -4.45
N ILE A 119 -5.84 -0.76 -3.50
CA ILE A 119 -5.50 -1.54 -2.31
C ILE A 119 -6.01 -0.80 -1.09
N THR A 120 -6.89 -1.44 -0.30
CA THR A 120 -7.26 -0.91 1.01
C THR A 120 -6.29 -1.46 2.06
N HIS A 121 -5.76 -0.57 2.91
CA HIS A 121 -4.66 -0.87 3.81
C HIS A 121 -4.83 -0.13 5.14
N GLY A 122 -4.26 -0.69 6.21
CA GLY A 122 -4.15 0.04 7.47
C GLY A 122 -3.07 1.12 7.40
N THR A 123 -3.29 2.22 8.11
CA THR A 123 -2.48 3.43 7.95
C THR A 123 -1.11 3.39 8.63
N ASP A 124 -0.83 2.42 9.52
CA ASP A 124 0.42 2.40 10.28
C ASP A 124 1.64 2.00 9.45
N SER A 125 1.48 1.10 8.47
CA SER A 125 2.54 0.72 7.53
C SER A 125 2.15 0.92 6.06
N LEU A 126 1.13 1.75 5.78
CA LEU A 126 0.67 2.04 4.43
C LEU A 126 1.78 2.61 3.56
N GLU A 127 2.59 3.52 4.09
CA GLU A 127 3.71 4.15 3.37
C GLU A 127 4.75 3.13 2.93
N GLU A 128 5.05 2.13 3.76
CA GLU A 128 6.01 1.07 3.46
C GLU A 128 5.48 0.18 2.32
N THR A 129 4.22 -0.25 2.41
CA THR A 129 3.58 -1.04 1.35
C THR A 129 3.49 -0.25 0.05
N ALA A 130 3.09 1.02 0.09
CA ALA A 130 3.00 1.86 -1.09
C ALA A 130 4.37 2.06 -1.75
N TYR A 131 5.42 2.32 -0.96
CA TYR A 131 6.78 2.48 -1.47
C TYR A 131 7.35 1.17 -2.04
N PHE A 132 7.14 0.05 -1.35
CA PHE A 132 7.52 -1.26 -1.86
C PHE A 132 6.91 -1.55 -3.23
N LEU A 133 5.61 -1.34 -3.38
CA LEU A 133 4.91 -1.51 -4.67
C LEU A 133 5.42 -0.53 -5.72
N ASN A 134 5.70 0.72 -5.32
CA ASN A 134 6.25 1.74 -6.22
C ASN A 134 7.62 1.36 -6.79
N LEU A 135 8.41 0.60 -6.03
CA LEU A 135 9.70 0.07 -6.48
C LEU A 135 9.58 -1.21 -7.31
N THR A 136 8.57 -2.04 -7.07
CA THR A 136 8.59 -3.43 -7.55
C THR A 136 7.56 -3.77 -8.63
N ILE A 137 6.46 -3.03 -8.72
CA ILE A 137 5.44 -3.22 -9.77
C ILE A 137 6.00 -2.84 -11.14
N ARG A 138 5.70 -3.66 -12.14
CA ARG A 138 6.11 -3.49 -13.54
C ARG A 138 4.90 -3.18 -14.43
N SER A 139 4.23 -2.06 -14.16
CA SER A 139 3.05 -1.64 -14.91
C SER A 139 2.95 -0.11 -14.92
N GLU A 140 2.37 0.44 -15.99
CA GLU A 140 1.97 1.85 -16.07
C GLU A 140 0.52 2.07 -15.67
N LYS A 141 -0.24 0.99 -15.41
CA LYS A 141 -1.64 1.09 -14.98
C LYS A 141 -1.72 1.75 -13.61
N PRO A 142 -2.77 2.53 -13.32
CA PRO A 142 -2.96 3.15 -12.02
C PRO A 142 -2.97 2.11 -10.88
N VAL A 143 -2.16 2.36 -9.86
CA VAL A 143 -2.16 1.61 -8.60
C VAL A 143 -2.36 2.62 -7.47
N VAL A 144 -3.44 2.46 -6.72
CA VAL A 144 -3.83 3.37 -5.65
C VAL A 144 -3.89 2.61 -4.34
N VAL A 145 -3.20 3.10 -3.32
CA VAL A 145 -3.30 2.61 -1.94
C VAL A 145 -4.12 3.61 -1.14
N THR A 146 -5.08 3.13 -0.37
CA THR A 146 -5.93 3.97 0.47
C THR A 146 -6.25 3.29 1.79
N GLY A 147 -6.77 4.03 2.74
CA GLY A 147 -7.13 3.55 4.06
C GLY A 147 -8.09 4.49 4.76
N ALA A 148 -8.16 4.39 6.09
CA ALA A 148 -8.95 5.30 6.91
C ALA A 148 -8.26 5.57 8.24
N MET A 149 -8.45 6.76 8.77
CA MET A 149 -8.00 7.15 10.12
C MET A 149 -9.06 6.85 11.18
N ARG A 150 -10.31 6.65 10.77
CA ARG A 150 -11.45 6.38 11.64
C ARG A 150 -12.13 5.07 11.22
N PRO A 151 -12.54 4.21 12.17
CA PRO A 151 -13.23 2.96 11.86
C PRO A 151 -14.58 3.19 11.19
N ALA A 152 -15.12 2.16 10.56
CA ALA A 152 -16.31 2.25 9.71
C ALA A 152 -17.58 2.65 10.49
N ASP A 153 -17.67 2.31 11.77
CA ASP A 153 -18.78 2.65 12.67
C ASP A 153 -18.54 3.93 13.49
N HIS A 154 -17.48 4.68 13.20
CA HIS A 154 -17.27 5.99 13.78
C HIS A 154 -18.39 6.97 13.35
N PRO A 155 -18.84 7.93 14.21
CA PRO A 155 -19.88 8.92 13.83
C PRO A 155 -19.55 9.72 12.56
N SER A 156 -18.28 9.83 12.21
CA SER A 156 -17.79 10.50 10.99
C SER A 156 -16.63 9.70 10.40
N PRO A 157 -16.89 8.54 9.76
CA PRO A 157 -15.86 7.71 9.14
C PRO A 157 -15.33 8.37 7.87
N ASP A 158 -14.01 8.33 7.65
CA ASP A 158 -13.37 8.89 6.45
C ASP A 158 -13.16 7.85 5.35
N GLY A 159 -13.22 6.57 5.68
CA GLY A 159 -13.00 5.47 4.74
C GLY A 159 -13.84 5.53 3.47
N PRO A 160 -15.16 5.77 3.53
CA PRO A 160 -16.00 5.89 2.35
C PRO A 160 -15.55 7.00 1.39
N ALA A 161 -15.18 8.18 1.90
CA ALA A 161 -14.70 9.29 1.08
C ALA A 161 -13.33 8.98 0.45
N ASN A 162 -12.41 8.43 1.23
CA ASN A 162 -11.08 8.03 0.75
C ASN A 162 -11.19 6.96 -0.35
N LEU A 163 -12.08 5.98 -0.18
CA LEU A 163 -12.31 4.93 -1.18
C LEU A 163 -12.90 5.50 -2.47
N MET A 164 -13.86 6.43 -2.37
CA MET A 164 -14.40 7.13 -3.54
C MET A 164 -13.32 7.92 -4.28
N GLY A 165 -12.46 8.63 -3.55
CA GLY A 165 -11.30 9.32 -4.11
C GLY A 165 -10.34 8.35 -4.81
N ALA A 166 -10.03 7.21 -4.19
CA ALA A 166 -9.19 6.17 -4.77
C ALA A 166 -9.78 5.62 -6.08
N VAL A 167 -11.11 5.40 -6.13
CA VAL A 167 -11.81 4.97 -7.36
C VAL A 167 -11.73 6.03 -8.45
N ALA A 168 -11.93 7.29 -8.12
CA ALA A 168 -11.81 8.39 -9.09
C ALA A 168 -10.40 8.44 -9.69
N VAL A 169 -9.37 8.34 -8.85
CA VAL A 169 -7.96 8.35 -9.28
C VAL A 169 -7.63 7.13 -10.12
N ALA A 170 -7.98 5.91 -9.66
CA ALA A 170 -7.69 4.67 -10.40
C ALA A 170 -8.44 4.61 -11.75
N SER A 171 -9.59 5.28 -11.86
CA SER A 171 -10.35 5.37 -13.10
C SER A 171 -9.82 6.45 -14.06
N SER A 172 -9.00 7.37 -13.57
CA SER A 172 -8.50 8.50 -14.37
C SER A 172 -7.35 8.08 -15.29
N PRO A 173 -7.44 8.35 -16.60
CA PRO A 173 -6.30 8.16 -17.50
C PRO A 173 -5.06 8.96 -17.10
N MET A 174 -5.25 10.07 -16.37
CA MET A 174 -4.16 10.94 -15.92
C MET A 174 -3.30 10.31 -14.82
N ALA A 175 -3.79 9.26 -14.15
CA ALA A 175 -3.05 8.52 -13.14
C ALA A 175 -2.10 7.47 -13.73
N SER A 176 -2.26 7.12 -15.01
CA SER A 176 -1.36 6.18 -15.71
C SER A 176 0.07 6.72 -15.75
N GLY A 177 1.04 5.86 -15.49
CA GLY A 177 2.47 6.21 -15.50
C GLY A 177 2.92 7.14 -14.37
N LYS A 178 2.11 7.29 -13.29
CA LYS A 178 2.47 8.11 -12.13
C LYS A 178 2.95 7.31 -10.91
N GLY A 179 3.32 6.05 -11.13
CA GLY A 179 3.74 5.19 -10.02
C GLY A 179 2.57 4.75 -9.15
N VAL A 180 2.90 4.33 -7.93
CA VAL A 180 1.89 4.05 -6.91
C VAL A 180 1.49 5.34 -6.21
N LEU A 181 0.18 5.54 -6.10
CA LEU A 181 -0.41 6.74 -5.52
C LEU A 181 -1.07 6.38 -4.18
N VAL A 182 -0.93 7.26 -3.21
CA VAL A 182 -1.66 7.19 -1.94
C VAL A 182 -2.76 8.22 -1.96
N VAL A 183 -4.01 7.79 -1.71
CA VAL A 183 -5.18 8.68 -1.75
C VAL A 183 -5.87 8.65 -0.40
N LEU A 184 -5.80 9.76 0.31
CA LEU A 184 -6.41 9.96 1.63
C LEU A 184 -6.79 11.44 1.80
N ASN A 185 -7.92 11.71 2.44
CA ASN A 185 -8.37 13.07 2.78
C ASN A 185 -8.29 14.03 1.58
N ASP A 186 -8.82 13.60 0.43
CA ASP A 186 -8.83 14.29 -0.86
C ASP A 186 -7.44 14.52 -1.49
N GLY A 187 -6.36 14.24 -0.79
CA GLY A 187 -4.99 14.35 -1.31
C GLY A 187 -4.58 13.15 -2.17
N ILE A 188 -3.82 13.43 -3.23
CA ILE A 188 -3.14 12.42 -4.05
C ILE A 188 -1.64 12.59 -3.82
N LEU A 189 -1.03 11.61 -3.14
CA LEU A 189 0.38 11.65 -2.79
C LEU A 189 1.16 10.63 -3.61
N GLU A 190 2.40 10.95 -3.97
CA GLU A 190 3.33 9.97 -4.55
C GLU A 190 3.90 9.05 -3.45
N ALA A 191 3.93 7.75 -3.69
CA ALA A 191 4.45 6.79 -2.71
C ALA A 191 5.94 6.97 -2.39
N GLY A 192 6.69 7.61 -3.30
CA GLY A 192 8.14 7.80 -3.15
C GLY A 192 8.56 8.77 -2.04
N SER A 193 7.64 9.61 -1.56
CA SER A 193 7.90 10.63 -0.53
C SER A 193 6.77 10.75 0.51
N CYS A 194 5.72 9.94 0.38
CA CYS A 194 4.59 9.92 1.31
C CYS A 194 5.00 9.29 2.65
N SER A 195 4.61 9.91 3.76
CA SER A 195 4.82 9.37 5.10
C SER A 195 3.71 9.80 6.06
N LYS A 196 3.44 8.98 7.09
CA LYS A 196 2.46 9.27 8.14
C LYS A 196 3.08 10.23 9.17
N GLN A 197 2.70 11.50 9.10
CA GLN A 197 3.21 12.58 9.96
C GLN A 197 2.37 12.80 11.21
N HIS A 198 1.16 12.25 11.26
CA HIS A 198 0.26 12.43 12.40
C HIS A 198 -0.43 11.11 12.76
N THR A 199 -0.57 10.85 14.06
CA THR A 199 -1.09 9.56 14.56
C THR A 199 -2.61 9.42 14.44
N THR A 200 -3.38 10.50 14.47
CA THR A 200 -4.86 10.48 14.59
C THR A 200 -5.60 11.43 13.66
N GLY A 201 -4.95 12.46 13.13
CA GLY A 201 -5.58 13.46 12.26
C GLY A 201 -5.97 12.87 10.90
N LEU A 202 -7.01 13.41 10.26
CA LEU A 202 -7.40 12.99 8.91
C LEU A 202 -6.33 13.36 7.87
N SER A 203 -5.67 14.50 8.03
CA SER A 203 -4.50 14.90 7.24
C SER A 203 -3.23 14.28 7.82
N ALA A 204 -3.26 12.94 8.04
CA ALA A 204 -2.15 12.23 8.68
C ALA A 204 -0.96 12.02 7.75
N PHE A 205 -1.20 11.99 6.45
CA PHE A 205 -0.17 11.72 5.45
C PHE A 205 0.25 13.00 4.75
N ASP A 206 1.54 13.18 4.70
CA ASP A 206 2.25 14.23 3.99
C ASP A 206 3.62 13.67 3.60
N GLY A 207 4.53 14.49 3.15
CA GLY A 207 5.88 14.04 2.87
C GLY A 207 6.88 15.17 2.74
N MET A 208 8.15 14.81 2.77
CA MET A 208 9.20 15.74 2.42
C MET A 208 9.08 16.11 0.93
N TRP A 209 9.31 17.37 0.58
CA TRP A 209 9.41 17.84 -0.80
C TRP A 209 8.10 17.68 -1.60
N GLU A 210 6.97 18.12 -1.05
CA GLU A 210 5.69 18.17 -1.78
C GLU A 210 5.22 16.78 -2.26
N ALA A 211 5.08 15.81 -1.33
CA ALA A 211 4.54 14.48 -1.65
C ALA A 211 3.16 14.56 -2.31
N GLN A 212 2.38 15.59 -2.02
CA GLN A 212 1.07 15.78 -2.64
C GLN A 212 1.21 16.32 -4.05
N ILE A 213 1.02 15.43 -5.02
CA ILE A 213 1.10 15.73 -6.45
C ILE A 213 -0.25 16.06 -7.10
N GLY A 214 -1.33 15.96 -6.35
CA GLY A 214 -2.66 16.24 -6.84
C GLY A 214 -3.73 16.20 -5.75
N GLU A 215 -4.98 16.35 -6.16
CA GLU A 215 -6.13 16.30 -5.27
C GLU A 215 -7.39 15.80 -6.00
N VAL A 216 -8.39 15.36 -5.22
CA VAL A 216 -9.72 15.01 -5.71
C VAL A 216 -10.70 16.06 -5.22
N ILE A 217 -11.28 16.83 -6.15
CA ILE A 217 -12.23 17.91 -5.83
C ILE A 217 -13.60 17.57 -6.42
N GLY A 218 -14.55 17.27 -5.56
CA GLY A 218 -15.91 16.92 -6.00
C GLY A 218 -15.96 15.74 -6.96
N GLY A 219 -15.08 14.76 -6.76
CA GLY A 219 -14.92 13.57 -7.62
C GLY A 219 -14.05 13.78 -8.87
N ASN A 220 -13.57 15.00 -9.12
CA ASN A 220 -12.66 15.31 -10.24
C ASN A 220 -11.20 15.17 -9.78
N VAL A 221 -10.40 14.49 -10.57
CA VAL A 221 -8.98 14.26 -10.33
C VAL A 221 -8.16 15.38 -10.95
N LEU A 222 -7.36 16.05 -10.14
CA LEU A 222 -6.48 17.13 -10.56
C LEU A 222 -5.03 16.80 -10.16
N PHE A 223 -4.13 16.65 -11.12
CA PHE A 223 -2.69 16.56 -10.88
C PHE A 223 -2.02 17.92 -11.12
N ARG A 224 -1.12 18.32 -10.21
CA ARG A 224 -0.32 19.54 -10.32
C ARG A 224 1.12 19.25 -10.71
N SER A 225 1.59 18.03 -10.39
CA SER A 225 2.95 17.57 -10.68
C SER A 225 2.97 16.07 -10.99
N ALA A 226 4.14 15.51 -11.15
CA ALA A 226 4.36 14.08 -11.36
C ALA A 226 5.63 13.63 -10.63
N PRO A 227 5.73 12.37 -10.21
CA PRO A 227 6.96 11.81 -9.67
C PRO A 227 8.13 11.98 -10.62
N THR A 228 9.29 12.36 -10.10
CA THR A 228 10.52 12.56 -10.87
C THR A 228 11.52 11.42 -10.73
N ARG A 229 11.39 10.63 -9.66
CA ARG A 229 12.22 9.45 -9.44
C ARG A 229 11.70 8.28 -10.27
N ARG A 230 12.59 7.31 -10.58
CA ARG A 230 12.18 6.06 -11.22
C ARG A 230 11.23 5.29 -10.31
N HIS A 231 10.19 4.74 -10.90
CA HIS A 231 9.16 3.98 -10.20
C HIS A 231 8.53 2.93 -11.13
N THR A 232 7.82 1.99 -10.60
CA THR A 232 7.01 0.98 -11.30
C THR A 232 7.69 0.46 -12.58
N ALA A 233 7.15 0.73 -13.77
CA ALA A 233 7.68 0.22 -15.03
C ALA A 233 9.15 0.61 -15.31
N THR A 234 9.62 1.73 -14.76
CA THR A 234 10.99 2.24 -14.93
C THR A 234 11.93 1.91 -13.78
N SER A 235 11.44 1.30 -12.70
CA SER A 235 12.25 0.87 -11.56
C SER A 235 13.25 -0.21 -11.97
N GLU A 236 14.36 -0.27 -11.27
CA GLU A 236 15.38 -1.32 -11.41
C GLU A 236 15.08 -2.58 -10.57
N PHE A 237 14.16 -2.45 -9.58
CA PHE A 237 13.79 -3.54 -8.70
C PHE A 237 12.68 -4.41 -9.28
N THR A 238 12.68 -5.69 -8.90
CA THR A 238 11.66 -6.67 -9.28
C THR A 238 11.51 -7.73 -8.20
N ILE A 239 10.29 -8.23 -8.04
CA ILE A 239 9.98 -9.38 -7.18
C ILE A 239 9.75 -10.66 -7.98
N SER A 240 9.97 -10.62 -9.28
CA SER A 240 9.80 -11.81 -10.15
C SER A 240 10.76 -12.93 -9.71
N GLY A 241 10.20 -14.08 -9.38
CA GLY A 241 10.97 -15.24 -8.94
C GLY A 241 11.43 -15.21 -7.48
N LEU A 242 11.11 -14.14 -6.71
CA LEU A 242 11.42 -14.11 -5.27
C LEU A 242 10.48 -15.04 -4.50
N ILE A 243 11.06 -15.77 -3.55
CA ILE A 243 10.35 -16.65 -2.62
C ILE A 243 10.36 -16.11 -1.18
N GLY A 244 11.10 -15.04 -0.92
CA GLY A 244 11.23 -14.36 0.37
C GLY A 244 12.29 -13.27 0.30
N PHE A 245 12.44 -12.53 1.40
CA PHE A 245 13.44 -11.50 1.57
C PHE A 245 14.49 -11.91 2.60
N PRO A 246 15.74 -11.42 2.47
CA PRO A 246 16.71 -11.54 3.55
C PRO A 246 16.26 -10.71 4.75
N THR A 247 16.65 -11.15 5.96
CA THR A 247 16.42 -10.36 7.18
C THR A 247 17.33 -9.14 7.16
N VAL A 248 16.73 -7.95 7.27
CA VAL A 248 17.43 -6.67 7.35
C VAL A 248 16.89 -5.91 8.55
N ASP A 249 17.81 -5.53 9.46
CA ASP A 249 17.45 -4.75 10.63
C ASP A 249 17.60 -3.25 10.38
N VAL A 250 16.72 -2.44 10.99
CA VAL A 250 16.83 -0.98 10.99
C VAL A 250 17.23 -0.51 12.38
N ILE A 251 18.39 0.14 12.50
CA ILE A 251 18.92 0.65 13.77
C ILE A 251 18.90 2.18 13.75
N TYR A 252 18.11 2.77 14.65
CA TYR A 252 18.10 4.22 14.86
C TYR A 252 19.34 4.66 15.63
N ASP A 253 20.07 5.62 15.08
CA ASP A 253 21.16 6.28 15.80
C ASP A 253 20.64 7.49 16.59
N HIS A 254 21.24 7.75 17.74
CA HIS A 254 20.87 8.81 18.65
C HIS A 254 22.05 9.19 19.57
N GLN A 255 21.88 10.25 20.36
CA GLN A 255 22.86 10.61 21.39
C GLN A 255 23.08 9.42 22.34
N SER A 256 24.34 9.06 22.59
CA SER A 256 24.73 7.93 23.44
C SER A 256 24.30 6.55 22.95
N ALA A 257 24.02 6.36 21.64
CA ALA A 257 23.83 5.03 21.06
C ALA A 257 25.07 4.15 21.29
N ARG A 258 24.85 2.84 21.45
CA ARG A 258 25.90 1.86 21.73
C ARG A 258 26.00 0.86 20.58
N SER A 259 27.16 0.20 20.45
CA SER A 259 27.40 -0.88 19.46
C SER A 259 26.55 -2.14 19.67
N ALA A 260 26.02 -2.36 20.87
CA ALA A 260 25.36 -3.59 21.28
C ALA A 260 24.17 -4.03 20.38
N LEU A 261 23.41 -3.08 19.77
CA LEU A 261 22.35 -3.43 18.84
C LEU A 261 22.90 -4.03 17.54
N TYR A 262 24.02 -3.52 17.05
CA TYR A 262 24.71 -4.05 15.86
C TYR A 262 25.24 -5.47 16.13
N GLU A 263 25.87 -5.68 17.29
CA GLU A 263 26.35 -6.98 17.71
C GLU A 263 25.19 -7.99 17.81
N ALA A 264 24.06 -7.58 18.37
CA ALA A 264 22.86 -8.42 18.46
C ALA A 264 22.28 -8.77 17.09
N SER A 265 22.18 -7.81 16.17
CA SER A 265 21.71 -8.02 14.79
C SER A 265 22.61 -9.02 14.05
N VAL A 266 23.92 -8.86 14.12
CA VAL A 266 24.87 -9.80 13.52
C VAL A 266 24.75 -11.19 14.15
N ALA A 267 24.67 -11.27 15.48
CA ALA A 267 24.52 -12.54 16.19
C ALA A 267 23.20 -13.25 15.88
N SER A 268 22.13 -12.51 15.53
CA SER A 268 20.85 -13.07 15.09
C SER A 268 20.89 -13.59 13.65
N GLY A 269 21.95 -13.31 12.89
CA GLY A 269 22.11 -13.76 11.51
C GLY A 269 21.42 -12.86 10.49
N CYS A 270 21.21 -11.56 10.79
CA CYS A 270 20.68 -10.63 9.79
C CYS A 270 21.64 -10.53 8.59
N ALA A 271 21.07 -10.39 7.39
CA ALA A 271 21.81 -10.28 6.14
C ALA A 271 22.25 -8.83 5.84
N GLY A 272 21.68 -7.86 6.56
CA GLY A 272 22.03 -6.46 6.40
C GLY A 272 21.48 -5.58 7.51
N ILE A 273 22.07 -4.40 7.67
CA ILE A 273 21.64 -3.38 8.64
C ILE A 273 21.50 -2.04 7.91
N VAL A 274 20.35 -1.42 8.07
CA VAL A 274 20.10 -0.03 7.69
C VAL A 274 20.25 0.83 8.93
N VAL A 275 21.14 1.82 8.89
CA VAL A 275 21.30 2.75 9.99
C VAL A 275 20.52 4.02 9.70
N ALA A 276 19.48 4.31 10.51
CA ALA A 276 18.80 5.58 10.50
C ALA A 276 19.64 6.62 11.25
N GLY A 277 20.59 7.25 10.52
CA GLY A 277 21.56 8.18 11.05
C GLY A 277 20.97 9.55 11.40
N MET A 278 21.73 10.37 12.11
CA MET A 278 21.36 11.72 12.50
C MET A 278 21.67 12.73 11.38
N GLY A 279 20.83 13.77 11.27
CA GLY A 279 21.04 14.85 10.31
C GLY A 279 21.14 14.31 8.86
N ASN A 280 22.27 14.55 8.21
CA ASN A 280 22.52 14.08 6.85
C ASN A 280 23.28 12.71 6.83
N GLY A 281 22.85 11.77 7.67
CA GLY A 281 23.43 10.43 7.76
C GLY A 281 24.67 10.35 8.66
N SER A 282 24.86 11.31 9.57
CA SER A 282 25.96 11.26 10.56
C SER A 282 25.69 10.16 11.58
N LEU A 283 26.78 9.49 11.99
CA LEU A 283 26.76 8.43 12.98
C LEU A 283 27.43 8.87 14.29
N SER A 284 26.82 8.51 15.44
CA SER A 284 27.43 8.63 16.75
C SER A 284 28.71 7.76 16.85
N ALA A 285 29.51 7.97 17.89
CA ALA A 285 30.72 7.17 18.12
C ALA A 285 30.37 5.66 18.29
N GLY A 286 29.31 5.36 19.05
CA GLY A 286 28.86 3.98 19.26
C GLY A 286 28.32 3.33 17.99
N ALA A 287 27.53 4.05 17.20
CA ALA A 287 27.03 3.56 15.91
C ALA A 287 28.16 3.29 14.92
N ARG A 288 29.19 4.16 14.85
CA ARG A 288 30.35 3.91 13.99
C ARG A 288 31.10 2.63 14.38
N VAL A 289 31.32 2.40 15.69
CA VAL A 289 31.93 1.15 16.17
C VAL A 289 31.09 -0.06 15.78
N GLY A 290 29.76 0.00 16.04
CA GLY A 290 28.84 -1.08 15.70
C GLY A 290 28.80 -1.38 14.20
N ALA A 291 28.71 -0.35 13.35
CA ALA A 291 28.67 -0.51 11.90
C ALA A 291 29.99 -1.12 11.34
N LEU A 292 31.13 -0.81 11.95
CA LEU A 292 32.40 -1.42 11.58
C LEU A 292 32.44 -2.91 11.97
N LEU A 293 31.97 -3.26 13.17
CA LEU A 293 31.88 -4.67 13.62
C LEU A 293 30.91 -5.49 12.76
N ALA A 294 29.83 -4.91 12.32
CA ALA A 294 28.86 -5.59 11.46
C ALA A 294 29.36 -5.81 10.03
N LYS A 295 30.41 -5.12 9.60
CA LYS A 295 31.01 -5.26 8.27
C LYS A 295 32.04 -6.40 8.18
N GLU A 296 32.68 -6.78 9.29
CA GLU A 296 33.60 -7.88 9.40
C GLU A 296 32.91 -9.25 9.41
#